data_866c52c8d339128dc99c754a0a25db79
#
_entry.id   866c52c8d339128dc99c754a0a25db79
#
_cell.length_a   1.000
_cell.length_b   1.000
_cell.length_c   1.000
_cell.angle_alpha   90.00
_cell.angle_beta   90.00
_cell.angle_gamma   90.00
#
_symmetry.space_group_name_H-M   'P 1'
#
loop_
_entity.id
_entity.type
_entity.pdbx_description
1 polymer ?
#
loop_
_entity_poly.entity_id
_entity_poly.type
_entity_poly.pdbx_seq_one_letter_code
_entity_poly.pdbx_strand_id
1 'polypeptide(L)'
;MEHGLRHSTLSAQMPSESSSVVSNATNGIEPPRDYLSVKKSKKGPLKQIVPSYGTLKNNYTLLWDMKDNSGYIKVIAVMQKFFDQAISGNWSYNPEHFEENEIPISVWANDLLTTYKYGWKTSYYQNTNDLKSDEVEEEKLSNLLNELEQAEEGECESCAV
;
A
#
# COMPACT_ATOMS: atom_id res chain seq x y z
N MET A 1 -30.88 1.15 23.97
CA MET A 1 -29.72 1.18 24.90
C MET A 1 -30.04 2.23 25.96
N GLU A 2 -30.23 1.81 27.19
CA GLU A 2 -30.73 2.68 28.27
C GLU A 2 -29.66 3.67 28.76
N HIS A 3 -28.37 3.35 28.60
CA HIS A 3 -27.28 4.14 29.16
C HIS A 3 -26.25 4.63 28.11
N GLY A 4 -26.46 4.37 26.84
CA GLY A 4 -25.52 4.75 25.77
C GLY A 4 -24.17 4.02 25.83
N LEU A 5 -23.18 4.54 25.13
CA LEU A 5 -21.80 4.04 25.11
C LEU A 5 -20.86 5.05 25.78
N ARG A 6 -19.81 4.55 26.46
CA ARG A 6 -18.81 5.40 27.08
C ARG A 6 -18.00 6.18 26.05
N HIS A 7 -17.72 5.58 24.90
CA HIS A 7 -16.89 6.15 23.87
C HIS A 7 -17.74 6.66 22.70
N SER A 8 -17.38 7.83 22.19
CA SER A 8 -18.07 8.46 21.04
C SER A 8 -17.74 7.75 19.73
N THR A 9 -16.58 7.09 19.64
CA THR A 9 -16.11 6.34 18.46
C THR A 9 -15.50 5.02 18.90
N LEU A 10 -15.75 3.96 18.15
CA LEU A 10 -15.35 2.60 18.50
C LEU A 10 -14.34 1.99 17.52
N SER A 11 -14.25 2.51 16.32
CA SER A 11 -13.40 1.95 15.27
C SER A 11 -12.70 3.02 14.45
N ALA A 12 -11.46 2.73 14.07
CA ALA A 12 -10.62 3.55 13.23
C ALA A 12 -9.73 2.66 12.34
N GLN A 13 -9.37 3.15 11.16
CA GLN A 13 -8.38 2.54 10.28
C GLN A 13 -7.25 3.55 10.08
N MET A 14 -6.10 3.25 10.66
CA MET A 14 -4.89 4.08 10.59
C MET A 14 -3.82 3.41 9.71
N PRO A 15 -2.76 4.12 9.32
CA PRO A 15 -1.54 3.51 8.79
C PRO A 15 -0.96 2.53 9.81
N SER A 16 -0.60 1.31 9.37
CA SER A 16 -0.19 0.21 10.27
C SER A 16 1.30 -0.11 10.11
N GLU A 17 2.16 0.90 10.12
CA GLU A 17 3.58 0.75 9.77
C GLU A 17 4.35 -0.27 10.61
N SER A 18 4.23 -0.21 11.93
CA SER A 18 4.95 -1.12 12.83
C SER A 18 4.25 -2.47 12.97
N SER A 19 2.93 -2.45 13.11
CA SER A 19 2.15 -3.68 13.26
C SER A 19 2.14 -4.54 11.99
N SER A 20 2.20 -3.95 10.81
CA SER A 20 2.34 -4.69 9.56
C SER A 20 3.64 -5.48 9.48
N VAL A 21 4.73 -4.93 10.01
CA VAL A 21 6.02 -5.65 10.07
C VAL A 21 5.93 -6.86 11.00
N VAL A 22 5.31 -6.69 12.17
CA VAL A 22 5.16 -7.80 13.14
C VAL A 22 4.26 -8.91 12.62
N SER A 23 3.20 -8.54 11.91
CA SER A 23 2.22 -9.51 11.36
C SER A 23 2.62 -10.06 9.99
N ASN A 24 3.75 -9.65 9.42
CA ASN A 24 4.15 -9.95 8.04
C ASN A 24 3.02 -9.67 7.03
N ALA A 25 2.49 -8.45 7.08
CA ALA A 25 1.42 -7.99 6.21
C ALA A 25 1.84 -6.70 5.50
N THR A 26 1.11 -6.32 4.46
CA THR A 26 1.30 -5.01 3.80
C THR A 26 0.82 -3.87 4.70
N ASN A 27 1.36 -2.67 4.50
CA ASN A 27 1.05 -1.53 5.35
C ASN A 27 -0.33 -0.93 5.03
N GLY A 28 -1.18 -0.87 6.05
CA GLY A 28 -2.46 -0.18 5.96
C GLY A 28 -3.42 -0.77 4.93
N ILE A 29 -4.18 0.11 4.29
CA ILE A 29 -5.24 -0.23 3.32
C ILE A 29 -4.76 -0.11 1.85
N GLU A 30 -3.54 0.33 1.65
CA GLU A 30 -2.97 0.60 0.33
C GLU A 30 -2.32 -0.65 -0.27
N PRO A 31 -2.28 -0.76 -1.61
CA PRO A 31 -1.39 -1.70 -2.26
C PRO A 31 0.07 -1.46 -1.86
N PRO A 32 0.92 -2.48 -1.88
CA PRO A 32 2.34 -2.29 -1.63
C PRO A 32 2.96 -1.42 -2.72
N ARG A 33 3.91 -0.58 -2.34
CA ARG A 33 4.63 0.27 -3.30
C ARG A 33 5.58 -0.53 -4.17
N ASP A 34 6.17 -1.58 -3.59
CA ASP A 34 7.09 -2.50 -4.20
C ASP A 34 7.00 -3.85 -3.49
N TYR A 35 7.57 -4.89 -4.08
CA TYR A 35 7.66 -6.22 -3.48
C TYR A 35 8.55 -6.25 -2.23
N LEU A 36 9.60 -5.43 -2.20
CA LEU A 36 10.49 -5.27 -1.06
C LEU A 36 10.42 -3.83 -0.54
N SER A 37 10.13 -3.66 0.72
CA SER A 37 10.23 -2.39 1.41
C SER A 37 11.41 -2.37 2.38
N VAL A 38 12.18 -1.28 2.38
CA VAL A 38 13.30 -1.08 3.30
C VAL A 38 12.98 0.08 4.21
N LYS A 39 12.80 -0.19 5.50
CA LYS A 39 12.57 0.84 6.52
C LYS A 39 13.85 1.10 7.28
N LYS A 40 14.30 2.34 7.30
CA LYS A 40 15.46 2.76 8.10
C LYS A 40 15.02 2.89 9.57
N SER A 41 15.70 2.21 10.47
CA SER A 41 15.51 2.33 11.92
C SER A 41 16.82 2.69 12.60
N LYS A 42 16.74 3.13 13.87
CA LYS A 42 17.94 3.39 14.69
C LYS A 42 18.83 2.15 14.88
N LYS A 43 18.28 0.96 14.69
CA LYS A 43 18.99 -0.33 14.83
C LYS A 43 19.49 -0.90 13.50
N GLY A 44 19.27 -0.18 12.39
CA GLY A 44 19.63 -0.60 11.04
C GLY A 44 18.44 -0.68 10.08
N PRO A 45 18.67 -1.00 8.81
CA PRO A 45 17.62 -1.17 7.84
C PRO A 45 16.82 -2.45 8.13
N LEU A 46 15.50 -2.32 8.14
CA LEU A 46 14.58 -3.44 8.23
C LEU A 46 14.00 -3.69 6.82
N LYS A 47 14.27 -4.87 6.30
CA LYS A 47 13.75 -5.33 5.00
C LYS A 47 12.48 -6.13 5.23
N GLN A 48 11.45 -5.84 4.46
CA GLN A 48 10.18 -6.56 4.50
C GLN A 48 9.73 -6.86 3.08
N ILE A 49 9.49 -8.12 2.80
CA ILE A 49 8.96 -8.61 1.52
C ILE A 49 7.45 -8.78 1.66
N VAL A 50 6.72 -8.55 0.56
CA VAL A 50 5.28 -8.82 0.53
C VAL A 50 4.99 -10.29 0.87
N PRO A 51 3.90 -10.58 1.60
CA PRO A 51 3.56 -11.94 2.01
C PRO A 51 3.49 -12.90 0.83
N SER A 52 4.02 -14.11 1.02
CA SER A 52 3.99 -15.19 0.01
C SER A 52 4.53 -14.79 -1.36
N TYR A 53 5.61 -14.00 -1.38
CA TYR A 53 6.22 -13.48 -2.61
C TYR A 53 6.46 -14.58 -3.65
N GLY A 54 7.12 -15.69 -3.28
CA GLY A 54 7.48 -16.78 -4.20
C GLY A 54 6.28 -17.39 -4.94
N THR A 55 5.11 -17.42 -4.32
CA THR A 55 3.91 -18.04 -4.92
C THR A 55 2.90 -17.03 -5.46
N LEU A 56 2.85 -15.81 -4.91
CA LEU A 56 1.80 -14.83 -5.19
C LEU A 56 2.30 -13.55 -5.86
N LYS A 57 3.57 -13.43 -6.20
CA LYS A 57 4.12 -12.22 -6.81
C LYS A 57 3.32 -11.69 -8.01
N ASN A 58 2.87 -12.59 -8.88
CA ASN A 58 2.09 -12.24 -10.08
C ASN A 58 0.64 -11.83 -9.80
N ASN A 59 0.18 -11.97 -8.56
CA ASN A 59 -1.18 -11.62 -8.13
C ASN A 59 -1.22 -10.26 -7.41
N TYR A 60 -0.07 -9.67 -7.11
CA TYR A 60 0.00 -8.33 -6.54
C TYR A 60 -0.22 -7.28 -7.61
N THR A 61 -0.98 -6.26 -7.25
CA THR A 61 -0.99 -4.98 -7.96
C THR A 61 -0.20 -3.99 -7.13
N LEU A 62 0.89 -3.46 -7.65
CA LEU A 62 1.67 -2.46 -6.95
C LEU A 62 0.98 -1.09 -7.02
N LEU A 63 1.29 -0.24 -6.05
CA LEU A 63 0.65 1.07 -5.93
C LEU A 63 0.83 1.93 -7.19
N TRP A 64 2.04 1.91 -7.76
CA TRP A 64 2.38 2.71 -8.93
C TRP A 64 1.91 2.12 -10.27
N ASP A 65 1.44 0.86 -10.27
CA ASP A 65 0.80 0.22 -11.43
C ASP A 65 -0.69 0.57 -11.56
N MET A 66 -1.29 1.14 -10.50
CA MET A 66 -2.68 1.59 -10.56
C MET A 66 -2.82 2.76 -11.51
N LYS A 67 -3.67 2.60 -12.53
CA LYS A 67 -3.92 3.63 -13.55
C LYS A 67 -4.68 4.84 -13.00
N ASP A 68 -5.54 4.62 -12.01
CA ASP A 68 -6.35 5.64 -11.34
C ASP A 68 -6.72 5.21 -9.92
N ASN A 69 -7.25 6.14 -9.14
CA ASN A 69 -7.70 5.88 -7.77
C ASN A 69 -9.16 5.41 -7.68
N SER A 70 -9.89 5.28 -8.77
CA SER A 70 -11.35 5.10 -8.73
C SER A 70 -11.78 3.80 -8.04
N GLY A 71 -11.08 2.70 -8.34
CA GLY A 71 -11.32 1.40 -7.69
C GLY A 71 -11.00 1.44 -6.20
N TYR A 72 -9.85 2.00 -5.87
CA TYR A 72 -9.39 2.18 -4.50
C TYR A 72 -10.36 3.05 -3.67
N ILE A 73 -10.78 4.21 -4.19
CA ILE A 73 -11.76 5.09 -3.54
C ILE A 73 -13.06 4.35 -3.25
N LYS A 74 -13.57 3.56 -4.21
CA LYS A 74 -14.81 2.81 -4.04
C LYS A 74 -14.69 1.73 -2.96
N VAL A 75 -13.59 1.00 -2.90
CA VAL A 75 -13.32 0.01 -1.86
C VAL A 75 -13.31 0.66 -0.48
N ILE A 76 -12.55 1.76 -0.32
CA ILE A 76 -12.50 2.49 0.95
C ILE A 76 -13.87 3.04 1.33
N ALA A 77 -14.61 3.58 0.38
CA ALA A 77 -15.95 4.12 0.64
C ALA A 77 -16.93 3.04 1.15
N VAL A 78 -16.81 1.81 0.65
CA VAL A 78 -17.58 0.68 1.19
C VAL A 78 -17.14 0.35 2.61
N MET A 79 -15.83 0.25 2.86
CA MET A 79 -15.28 0.00 4.19
C MET A 79 -15.63 1.10 5.20
N GLN A 80 -15.66 2.36 4.74
CA GLN A 80 -15.97 3.53 5.58
C GLN A 80 -17.36 3.43 6.25
N LYS A 81 -18.28 2.65 5.69
CA LYS A 81 -19.60 2.43 6.31
C LYS A 81 -19.53 1.63 7.60
N PHE A 82 -18.43 0.94 7.84
CA PHE A 82 -18.20 0.08 9.00
C PHE A 82 -17.23 0.70 10.02
N PHE A 83 -16.68 1.88 9.71
CA PHE A 83 -15.76 2.60 10.59
C PHE A 83 -16.36 3.92 11.04
N ASP A 84 -16.29 4.19 12.34
CA ASP A 84 -16.77 5.44 12.93
C ASP A 84 -15.89 6.61 12.53
N GLN A 85 -14.58 6.42 12.55
CA GLN A 85 -13.62 7.44 12.15
C GLN A 85 -13.35 7.41 10.64
N ALA A 86 -12.76 8.48 10.13
CA ALA A 86 -12.29 8.51 8.75
C ALA A 86 -11.18 7.45 8.55
N ILE A 87 -11.23 6.73 7.45
CA ILE A 87 -10.18 5.80 7.06
C ILE A 87 -8.98 6.59 6.54
N SER A 88 -7.81 6.37 7.13
CA SER A 88 -6.55 6.96 6.67
C SER A 88 -6.05 6.23 5.43
N GLY A 89 -6.43 6.72 4.27
CA GLY A 89 -5.98 6.25 2.97
C GLY A 89 -5.46 7.42 2.14
N ASN A 90 -4.54 7.16 1.24
CA ASN A 90 -3.89 8.17 0.43
C ASN A 90 -4.33 8.06 -1.03
N TRP A 91 -4.42 9.17 -1.72
CA TRP A 91 -4.44 9.16 -3.18
C TRP A 91 -3.01 9.02 -3.69
N SER A 92 -2.83 8.24 -4.74
CA SER A 92 -1.52 7.98 -5.31
C SER A 92 -1.58 8.14 -6.82
N TYR A 93 -0.61 8.86 -7.37
CA TYR A 93 -0.52 9.20 -8.77
C TYR A 93 0.85 8.84 -9.31
N ASN A 94 0.88 8.11 -10.42
CA ASN A 94 2.10 7.89 -11.20
C ASN A 94 2.06 8.79 -12.43
N PRO A 95 2.96 9.79 -12.52
CA PRO A 95 3.01 10.70 -13.67
C PRO A 95 3.18 10.00 -15.01
N GLU A 96 3.86 8.85 -15.06
CA GLU A 96 4.06 8.08 -16.29
C GLU A 96 2.76 7.61 -16.97
N HIS A 97 1.66 7.61 -16.23
CA HIS A 97 0.34 7.26 -16.79
C HIS A 97 -0.33 8.44 -17.51
N PHE A 98 0.30 9.61 -17.56
CA PHE A 98 -0.23 10.84 -18.15
C PHE A 98 0.69 11.40 -19.21
N GLU A 99 0.11 12.15 -20.16
CA GLU A 99 0.86 12.85 -21.20
C GLU A 99 1.87 13.83 -20.57
N GLU A 100 3.06 13.89 -21.14
CA GLU A 100 4.17 14.73 -20.67
C GLU A 100 4.56 14.52 -19.17
N ASN A 101 4.15 13.39 -18.59
CA ASN A 101 4.29 13.10 -17.14
C ASN A 101 3.66 14.18 -16.24
N GLU A 102 2.63 14.87 -16.72
CA GLU A 102 1.90 15.87 -15.98
C GLU A 102 0.51 15.37 -15.58
N ILE A 103 0.20 15.41 -14.29
CA ILE A 103 -1.09 14.98 -13.74
C ILE A 103 -2.10 16.11 -13.93
N PRO A 104 -3.13 15.95 -14.77
CA PRO A 104 -4.14 16.99 -14.97
C PRO A 104 -4.90 17.28 -13.68
N ILE A 105 -5.12 18.56 -13.37
CA ILE A 105 -5.90 18.98 -12.21
C ILE A 105 -7.33 18.40 -12.20
N SER A 106 -7.88 18.12 -13.37
CA SER A 106 -9.19 17.48 -13.52
C SER A 106 -9.23 16.07 -12.94
N VAL A 107 -8.13 15.32 -12.99
CA VAL A 107 -8.01 13.98 -12.38
C VAL A 107 -8.13 14.11 -10.87
N TRP A 108 -7.36 15.00 -10.27
CA TRP A 108 -7.41 15.28 -8.84
C TRP A 108 -8.81 15.75 -8.39
N ALA A 109 -9.41 16.68 -9.13
CA ALA A 109 -10.75 17.19 -8.83
C ALA A 109 -11.80 16.07 -8.94
N ASN A 110 -11.67 15.18 -9.91
CA ASN A 110 -12.58 14.04 -10.05
C ASN A 110 -12.44 13.04 -8.89
N ASP A 111 -11.22 12.78 -8.42
CA ASP A 111 -10.99 11.90 -7.26
C ASP A 111 -11.58 12.49 -5.99
N LEU A 112 -11.45 13.82 -5.78
CA LEU A 112 -12.06 14.53 -4.68
C LEU A 112 -13.60 14.42 -4.71
N LEU A 113 -14.21 14.69 -5.86
CA LEU A 113 -15.65 14.57 -6.04
C LEU A 113 -16.14 13.14 -5.88
N THR A 114 -15.39 12.17 -6.37
CA THR A 114 -15.70 10.74 -6.24
C THR A 114 -15.62 10.30 -4.79
N THR A 115 -14.59 10.71 -4.07
CA THR A 115 -14.41 10.47 -2.63
C THR A 115 -15.62 10.99 -1.85
N TYR A 116 -16.02 12.24 -2.10
CA TYR A 116 -17.19 12.84 -1.47
C TYR A 116 -18.48 12.10 -1.82
N LYS A 117 -18.71 11.84 -3.11
CA LYS A 117 -19.90 11.17 -3.62
C LYS A 117 -20.14 9.78 -3.02
N TYR A 118 -19.09 9.01 -2.86
CA TYR A 118 -19.19 7.66 -2.33
C TYR A 118 -19.12 7.57 -0.80
N GLY A 119 -18.82 8.69 -0.11
CA GLY A 119 -18.88 8.79 1.34
C GLY A 119 -17.64 8.31 2.07
N TRP A 120 -16.49 8.26 1.43
CA TRP A 120 -15.22 8.21 2.13
C TRP A 120 -15.00 9.59 2.79
N LYS A 121 -14.88 9.62 4.11
CA LYS A 121 -14.97 10.86 4.90
C LYS A 121 -13.86 11.86 4.61
N THR A 122 -12.62 11.39 4.41
CA THR A 122 -11.48 12.22 4.02
C THR A 122 -10.31 11.35 3.53
N SER A 123 -9.56 11.83 2.54
CA SER A 123 -8.21 11.33 2.24
C SER A 123 -7.21 11.85 3.27
N TYR A 124 -6.05 11.20 3.39
CA TYR A 124 -5.00 11.56 4.34
C TYR A 124 -3.85 12.29 3.65
N TYR A 125 -3.12 11.63 2.78
CA TYR A 125 -2.08 12.24 1.95
C TYR A 125 -2.37 12.09 0.46
N GLN A 126 -1.67 12.90 -0.32
CA GLN A 126 -1.52 12.75 -1.75
C GLN A 126 -0.08 12.39 -2.05
N ASN A 127 0.13 11.23 -2.66
CA ASN A 127 1.44 10.74 -3.07
C ASN A 127 1.58 10.86 -4.58
N THR A 128 2.77 11.26 -5.02
CA THR A 128 3.15 11.23 -6.42
C THR A 128 4.39 10.37 -6.54
N ASN A 129 4.44 9.49 -7.54
CA ASN A 129 5.64 8.73 -7.84
C ASN A 129 6.75 9.70 -8.25
N ASP A 130 7.87 9.66 -7.53
CA ASP A 130 9.05 10.42 -7.91
C ASP A 130 9.84 9.57 -8.91
N LEU A 131 9.74 9.93 -10.20
CA LEU A 131 10.40 9.23 -11.31
C LEU A 131 11.94 9.21 -11.22
N LYS A 132 12.50 9.86 -10.22
CA LYS A 132 13.92 9.83 -9.87
C LYS A 132 14.27 8.72 -8.88
N SER A 133 13.51 7.61 -8.85
CA SER A 133 13.92 6.44 -8.09
C SER A 133 15.26 5.95 -8.68
N ASP A 134 16.26 5.97 -7.83
CA ASP A 134 17.65 5.69 -8.18
C ASP A 134 17.75 4.32 -8.89
N GLU A 135 18.13 4.30 -10.17
CA GLU A 135 18.47 3.08 -10.93
C GLU A 135 19.41 2.14 -10.13
N VAL A 136 20.21 2.72 -9.23
CA VAL A 136 21.10 2.03 -8.30
C VAL A 136 20.34 1.29 -7.18
N GLU A 137 19.18 1.75 -6.77
CA GLU A 137 18.33 1.03 -5.78
C GLU A 137 17.59 -0.13 -6.45
N GLU A 138 17.16 0.01 -7.69
CA GLU A 138 16.49 -1.05 -8.45
C GLU A 138 17.42 -2.23 -8.74
N GLU A 139 18.67 -1.99 -9.12
CA GLU A 139 19.65 -3.05 -9.35
C GLU A 139 19.98 -3.82 -8.06
N LYS A 140 20.14 -3.12 -6.94
CA LYS A 140 20.35 -3.76 -5.63
C LYS A 140 19.12 -4.52 -5.16
N LEU A 141 17.94 -4.02 -5.47
CA LEU A 141 16.67 -4.65 -5.17
C LEU A 141 16.51 -5.95 -5.95
N SER A 142 16.74 -5.89 -7.27
CA SER A 142 16.69 -7.04 -8.18
C SER A 142 17.64 -8.16 -7.74
N ASN A 143 18.89 -7.82 -7.38
CA ASN A 143 19.86 -8.78 -6.89
C ASN A 143 19.43 -9.45 -5.58
N LEU A 144 18.86 -8.68 -4.65
CA LEU A 144 18.32 -9.19 -3.39
C LEU A 144 17.11 -10.10 -3.57
N LEU A 145 16.21 -9.76 -4.49
CA LEU A 145 15.05 -10.59 -4.80
C LEU A 145 15.48 -11.93 -5.43
N ASN A 146 16.46 -11.91 -6.32
CA ASN A 146 17.02 -13.10 -6.93
C ASN A 146 17.72 -14.02 -5.90
N GLU A 147 18.45 -13.45 -4.93
CA GLU A 147 19.05 -14.22 -3.83
C GLU A 147 18.00 -14.90 -2.96
N LEU A 148 16.86 -14.25 -2.74
CA LEU A 148 15.77 -14.81 -1.94
C LEU A 148 14.98 -15.89 -2.68
N GLU A 149 14.73 -15.73 -3.97
CA GLU A 149 14.13 -16.79 -4.81
C GLU A 149 15.00 -18.06 -4.81
N GLN A 150 16.32 -17.91 -4.91
CA GLN A 150 17.25 -19.04 -4.85
C GLN A 150 17.29 -19.71 -3.46
N ALA A 151 17.11 -18.94 -2.38
CA ALA A 151 17.08 -19.49 -1.03
C ALA A 151 15.77 -20.27 -0.75
N GLU A 152 14.64 -19.82 -1.25
CA GLU A 152 13.35 -20.52 -1.12
C GLU A 152 13.32 -21.82 -1.95
N GLU A 153 13.96 -21.84 -3.13
CA GLU A 153 14.10 -23.06 -3.93
C GLU A 153 15.04 -24.10 -3.29
N GLY A 154 16.04 -23.65 -2.52
CA GLY A 154 17.00 -24.53 -1.85
C GLY A 154 16.46 -25.23 -0.58
N GLU A 155 15.43 -24.71 0.07
CA GLU A 155 14.84 -25.31 1.28
C GLU A 155 13.87 -26.48 0.97
N CYS A 156 13.46 -26.66 -0.27
CA CYS A 156 12.49 -27.70 -0.65
C CYS A 156 13.09 -29.11 -0.80
N GLU A 157 14.42 -29.28 -0.81
CA GLU A 157 15.07 -30.60 -0.93
C GLU A 157 15.23 -31.34 0.41
N SER A 158 15.00 -30.72 1.58
CA SER A 158 15.22 -31.35 2.87
C SER A 158 13.97 -31.96 3.54
N CYS A 159 12.78 -31.90 2.91
CA CYS A 159 11.55 -32.49 3.45
C CYS A 159 11.19 -33.87 2.89
N ALA A 160 12.13 -34.58 2.30
CA ALA A 160 11.92 -35.95 1.84
C ALA A 160 12.73 -36.93 2.72
N VAL A 161 12.26 -37.21 3.95
CA VAL A 161 12.52 -38.43 4.71
C VAL A 161 11.26 -38.82 5.46
#